data_2119602430956f7323aa093fb5e4e32d
#
_entry.id   2119602430956f7323aa093fb5e4e32d
#
_cell.length_a   1.000
_cell.length_b   1.000
_cell.length_c   1.000
_cell.angle_alpha   90.00
_cell.angle_beta   90.00
_cell.angle_gamma   90.00
#
_symmetry.space_group_name_H-M   'P 1'
#
loop_
_entity.id
_entity.type
_entity.pdbx_description
1 polymer ?
#
loop_
_entity_poly.entity_id
_entity_poly.type
_entity_poly.pdbx_seq_one_letter_code
_entity_poly.pdbx_strand_id
1 'polypeptide(L)'
;MYQKVPTNLNFVEREAAIERFWRDNDIFQKSIDTRKKGDPYVFYDGPPTANGKPHIGHVLTRVIKDMIPRYQTMKGHKIIRKAGWDTHGLPVELEVEKELGLDGKEQIEEYGLEPFIEKCKESVWKYKGMWEEFSGKVGF
;
A
#
# COMPACT_ATOMS: atom_id res chain seq x y z
N MET A 1 36.28 -9.10 10.60
CA MET A 1 36.11 -10.57 10.64
C MET A 1 34.72 -10.87 10.06
N TYR A 2 34.59 -11.65 9.01
CA TYR A 2 33.28 -11.98 8.39
C TYR A 2 32.53 -13.00 9.26
N GLN A 3 31.23 -12.80 9.44
CA GLN A 3 30.39 -13.78 10.11
C GLN A 3 30.01 -14.91 9.14
N LYS A 4 29.96 -16.13 9.63
CA LYS A 4 29.49 -17.28 8.83
C LYS A 4 28.00 -17.09 8.49
N VAL A 5 27.67 -17.14 7.21
CA VAL A 5 26.27 -17.08 6.77
C VAL A 5 25.57 -18.40 7.11
N PRO A 6 24.39 -18.35 7.76
CA PRO A 6 23.61 -19.57 8.03
C PRO A 6 23.23 -20.26 6.72
N THR A 7 23.33 -21.57 6.69
CA THR A 7 22.92 -22.38 5.53
C THR A 7 21.42 -22.68 5.51
N ASN A 8 20.76 -22.59 6.67
CA ASN A 8 19.31 -22.68 6.77
C ASN A 8 18.71 -21.28 6.63
N LEU A 9 18.08 -21.00 5.50
CA LEU A 9 17.53 -19.68 5.16
C LEU A 9 16.01 -19.70 5.37
N ASN A 10 15.56 -19.31 6.56
CA ASN A 10 14.16 -18.94 6.77
C ASN A 10 13.96 -17.49 6.31
N PHE A 11 13.46 -17.31 5.08
CA PHE A 11 13.26 -15.98 4.50
C PHE A 11 12.25 -15.15 5.29
N VAL A 12 11.18 -15.76 5.81
CA VAL A 12 10.14 -15.06 6.59
C VAL A 12 10.74 -14.45 7.88
N GLU A 13 11.53 -15.21 8.61
CA GLU A 13 12.20 -14.72 9.83
C GLU A 13 13.21 -13.60 9.52
N ARG A 14 13.94 -13.75 8.42
CA ARG A 14 14.92 -12.73 7.99
C ARG A 14 14.25 -11.44 7.58
N GLU A 15 13.18 -11.49 6.80
CA GLU A 15 12.39 -10.34 6.41
C GLU A 15 11.84 -9.63 7.65
N ALA A 16 11.19 -10.36 8.56
CA ALA A 16 10.68 -9.80 9.81
C ALA A 16 11.77 -9.15 10.68
N ALA A 17 13.00 -9.68 10.66
CA ALA A 17 14.13 -9.07 11.37
C ALA A 17 14.58 -7.75 10.71
N ILE A 18 14.60 -7.70 9.38
CA ILE A 18 14.92 -6.48 8.62
C ILE A 18 13.85 -5.41 8.79
N GLU A 19 12.57 -5.78 8.73
CA GLU A 19 11.47 -4.85 8.97
C GLU A 19 11.56 -4.21 10.37
N ARG A 20 11.83 -5.02 11.40
CA ARG A 20 12.08 -4.49 12.76
C ARG A 20 13.25 -3.52 12.77
N PHE A 21 14.38 -3.89 12.18
CA PHE A 21 15.54 -3.01 12.09
C PHE A 21 15.21 -1.68 11.37
N TRP A 22 14.47 -1.71 10.29
CA TRP A 22 14.06 -0.50 9.57
C TRP A 22 13.19 0.42 10.43
N ARG A 23 12.22 -0.15 11.13
CA ARG A 23 11.34 0.57 12.03
C ARG A 23 12.09 1.17 13.23
N ASP A 24 12.87 0.35 13.92
CA ASP A 24 13.58 0.76 15.14
C ASP A 24 14.66 1.82 14.86
N ASN A 25 15.16 1.88 13.64
CA ASN A 25 16.18 2.84 13.21
C ASN A 25 15.67 3.94 12.29
N ASP A 26 14.36 4.00 12.03
CA ASP A 26 13.72 5.00 11.15
C ASP A 26 14.40 5.10 9.76
N ILE A 27 14.70 3.95 9.17
CA ILE A 27 15.49 3.86 7.93
C ILE A 27 14.79 4.53 6.76
N PHE A 28 13.45 4.40 6.67
CA PHE A 28 12.67 5.01 5.61
C PHE A 28 12.82 6.55 5.64
N GLN A 29 12.58 7.17 6.79
CA GLN A 29 12.69 8.62 6.94
C GLN A 29 14.13 9.09 6.72
N LYS A 30 15.12 8.36 7.25
CA LYS A 30 16.55 8.65 7.01
C LYS A 30 16.90 8.60 5.52
N SER A 31 16.29 7.71 4.74
CA SER A 31 16.52 7.63 3.30
C SER A 31 16.08 8.90 2.55
N ILE A 32 15.06 9.57 3.06
CA ILE A 32 14.56 10.85 2.53
C ILE A 32 15.43 12.01 3.06
N ASP A 33 15.69 12.03 4.35
CA ASP A 33 16.38 13.14 5.03
C ASP A 33 17.83 13.32 4.58
N THR A 34 18.54 12.24 4.37
CA THR A 34 19.92 12.28 3.87
C THR A 34 20.04 12.82 2.45
N ARG A 35 18.93 12.92 1.73
CA ARG A 35 18.86 13.40 0.33
C ARG A 35 18.09 14.72 0.16
N LYS A 36 17.87 15.46 1.24
CA LYS A 36 17.15 16.75 1.21
C LYS A 36 17.73 17.76 0.20
N LYS A 37 19.05 17.71 -0.03
CA LYS A 37 19.78 18.57 -0.97
C LYS A 37 19.97 17.95 -2.36
N GLY A 38 19.51 16.73 -2.58
CA GLY A 38 19.60 16.07 -3.89
C GLY A 38 18.61 16.63 -4.89
N ASP A 39 18.91 16.46 -6.16
CA ASP A 39 18.00 16.84 -7.24
C ASP A 39 16.66 16.07 -7.09
N PRO A 40 15.53 16.77 -7.25
CA PRO A 40 14.24 16.13 -7.09
C PRO A 40 13.97 15.13 -8.21
N TYR A 41 13.50 13.95 -7.86
CA TYR A 41 12.92 12.99 -8.78
C TYR A 41 11.46 12.75 -8.41
N VAL A 42 10.57 13.08 -9.34
CA VAL A 42 9.11 12.96 -9.13
C VAL A 42 8.63 11.63 -9.67
N PHE A 43 7.94 10.87 -8.84
CA PHE A 43 7.33 9.60 -9.19
C PHE A 43 5.87 9.59 -8.74
N TYR A 44 4.96 9.38 -9.67
CA TYR A 44 3.53 9.27 -9.37
C TYR A 44 3.12 7.81 -9.29
N ASP A 45 2.43 7.46 -8.23
CA ASP A 45 1.80 6.15 -8.05
C ASP A 45 0.31 6.24 -8.38
N GLY A 46 -0.21 5.26 -9.15
CA GLY A 46 -1.63 5.01 -9.26
C GLY A 46 -2.08 4.24 -8.00
N PRO A 47 -2.89 4.85 -7.12
CA PRO A 47 -3.27 4.22 -5.86
C PRO A 47 -4.19 3.01 -6.11
N PRO A 48 -4.12 1.97 -5.26
CA PRO A 48 -5.06 0.87 -5.33
C PRO A 48 -6.44 1.30 -4.84
N THR A 49 -7.48 0.71 -5.40
CA THR A 49 -8.84 0.86 -4.89
C THR A 49 -9.00 0.03 -3.61
N ALA A 50 -9.50 0.65 -2.55
CA ALA A 50 -9.71 0.00 -1.26
C ALA A 50 -11.05 -0.77 -1.23
N ASN A 51 -11.30 -1.63 -2.21
CA ASN A 51 -12.55 -2.39 -2.39
C ASN A 51 -12.41 -3.90 -2.21
N GLY A 52 -11.24 -4.37 -1.77
CA GLY A 52 -10.99 -5.80 -1.57
C GLY A 52 -9.63 -6.10 -0.95
N LYS A 53 -9.40 -7.38 -0.67
CA LYS A 53 -8.14 -7.85 -0.08
C LYS A 53 -6.99 -7.78 -1.09
N PRO A 54 -5.76 -7.43 -0.66
CA PRO A 54 -4.60 -7.53 -1.51
C PRO A 54 -4.34 -8.99 -1.94
N HIS A 55 -3.81 -9.18 -3.14
CA HIS A 55 -3.46 -10.48 -3.70
C HIS A 55 -2.09 -10.43 -4.40
N ILE A 56 -1.59 -11.58 -4.87
CA ILE A 56 -0.25 -11.71 -5.45
C ILE A 56 0.03 -10.75 -6.63
N GLY A 57 -0.98 -10.41 -7.43
CA GLY A 57 -0.84 -9.41 -8.50
C GLY A 57 -0.48 -8.02 -7.96
N HIS A 58 -0.97 -7.67 -6.79
CA HIS A 58 -0.59 -6.43 -6.11
C HIS A 58 0.85 -6.46 -5.58
N VAL A 59 1.36 -7.63 -5.15
CA VAL A 59 2.78 -7.81 -4.78
C VAL A 59 3.66 -7.47 -5.98
N LEU A 60 3.40 -8.07 -7.14
CA LEU A 60 4.17 -7.83 -8.37
C LEU A 60 4.17 -6.35 -8.75
N THR A 61 2.99 -5.72 -8.75
CA THR A 61 2.86 -4.30 -9.09
C THR A 61 3.63 -3.42 -8.13
N ARG A 62 3.55 -3.66 -6.82
CA ARG A 62 4.28 -2.90 -5.80
C ARG A 62 5.78 -3.07 -5.94
N VAL A 63 6.28 -4.27 -6.14
CA VAL A 63 7.72 -4.53 -6.35
C VAL A 63 8.25 -3.75 -7.54
N ILE A 64 7.54 -3.76 -8.67
CA ILE A 64 7.95 -3.01 -9.88
C ILE A 64 7.94 -1.50 -9.62
N LYS A 65 6.89 -0.98 -9.02
CA LYS A 65 6.78 0.45 -8.70
C LYS A 65 7.88 0.90 -7.73
N ASP A 66 8.12 0.14 -6.67
CA ASP A 66 9.07 0.48 -5.62
C ASP A 66 10.53 0.43 -6.08
N MET A 67 10.84 -0.42 -7.05
CA MET A 67 12.19 -0.55 -7.60
C MET A 67 12.72 0.80 -8.14
N ILE A 68 11.88 1.59 -8.81
CA ILE A 68 12.30 2.84 -9.44
C ILE A 68 12.65 3.92 -8.40
N PRO A 69 11.80 4.25 -7.42
CA PRO A 69 12.15 5.18 -6.36
C PRO A 69 13.37 4.73 -5.54
N ARG A 70 13.50 3.44 -5.25
CA ARG A 70 14.70 2.91 -4.55
C ARG A 70 15.96 3.12 -5.35
N TYR A 71 15.94 2.77 -6.64
CA TYR A 71 17.07 2.97 -7.54
C TYR A 71 17.48 4.44 -7.61
N GLN A 72 16.53 5.35 -7.82
CA GLN A 72 16.82 6.78 -7.88
C GLN A 72 17.29 7.35 -6.52
N THR A 73 16.75 6.82 -5.41
CA THR A 73 17.24 7.14 -4.06
C THR A 73 18.70 6.74 -3.87
N MET A 74 19.10 5.55 -4.35
CA MET A 74 20.51 5.11 -4.31
C MET A 74 21.41 5.98 -5.18
N LYS A 75 20.90 6.56 -6.26
CA LYS A 75 21.62 7.54 -7.09
C LYS A 75 21.75 8.93 -6.47
N GLY A 76 21.15 9.16 -5.31
CA GLY A 76 21.24 10.41 -4.56
C GLY A 76 20.09 11.39 -4.79
N HIS A 77 19.09 11.02 -5.59
CA HIS A 77 17.93 11.89 -5.82
C HIS A 77 17.05 12.00 -4.56
N LYS A 78 16.47 13.20 -4.38
CA LYS A 78 15.43 13.43 -3.38
C LYS A 78 14.08 12.96 -3.91
N ILE A 79 13.46 12.01 -3.25
CA ILE A 79 12.14 11.48 -3.61
C ILE A 79 11.21 11.60 -2.42
N ILE A 80 10.07 12.25 -2.64
CA ILE A 80 8.98 12.26 -1.66
C ILE A 80 8.11 11.03 -1.94
N ARG A 81 8.16 10.04 -1.03
CA ARG A 81 7.42 8.80 -1.15
C ARG A 81 6.12 8.91 -0.36
N LYS A 82 5.01 8.98 -1.08
CA LYS A 82 3.66 8.99 -0.51
C LYS A 82 2.85 7.87 -1.13
N ALA A 83 2.19 7.09 -0.29
CA ALA A 83 1.13 6.19 -0.69
C ALA A 83 -0.24 6.88 -0.59
N GLY A 84 -1.21 6.40 -1.34
CA GLY A 84 -2.58 6.88 -1.32
C GLY A 84 -3.56 5.75 -1.61
N TRP A 85 -4.83 6.11 -1.63
CA TRP A 85 -5.95 5.20 -1.86
C TRP A 85 -6.89 5.77 -2.90
N ASP A 86 -7.40 4.93 -3.78
CA ASP A 86 -8.58 5.20 -4.55
C ASP A 86 -9.80 4.77 -3.72
N THR A 87 -10.63 5.73 -3.35
CA THR A 87 -11.64 5.53 -2.29
C THR A 87 -13.07 5.74 -2.75
N HIS A 88 -13.31 5.87 -4.04
CA HIS A 88 -14.64 6.17 -4.57
C HIS A 88 -14.90 5.51 -5.94
N GLY A 89 -16.11 5.71 -6.43
CA GLY A 89 -16.56 5.25 -7.75
C GLY A 89 -17.04 3.81 -7.77
N LEU A 90 -17.34 3.35 -8.96
CA LEU A 90 -17.99 2.08 -9.23
C LEU A 90 -17.39 0.86 -8.51
N PRO A 91 -16.08 0.70 -8.37
CA PRO A 91 -15.53 -0.47 -7.65
C PRO A 91 -15.96 -0.55 -6.18
N VAL A 92 -16.10 0.60 -5.50
CA VAL A 92 -16.57 0.64 -4.11
C VAL A 92 -18.07 0.38 -4.05
N GLU A 93 -18.82 0.99 -4.95
CA GLU A 93 -20.27 0.83 -5.05
C GLU A 93 -20.65 -0.64 -5.27
N LEU A 94 -20.03 -1.32 -6.23
CA LEU A 94 -20.26 -2.74 -6.52
C LEU A 94 -19.96 -3.66 -5.33
N GLU A 95 -18.94 -3.35 -4.53
CA GLU A 95 -18.65 -4.13 -3.32
C GLU A 95 -19.74 -3.96 -2.27
N VAL A 96 -20.23 -2.74 -2.09
CA VAL A 96 -21.32 -2.44 -1.14
C VAL A 96 -22.66 -2.99 -1.63
N GLU A 97 -22.99 -2.88 -2.91
CA GLU A 97 -24.16 -3.53 -3.50
C GLU A 97 -24.17 -5.01 -3.19
N LYS A 98 -23.04 -5.69 -3.41
CA LYS A 98 -22.87 -7.10 -3.12
C LYS A 98 -23.00 -7.41 -1.61
N GLU A 99 -22.45 -6.57 -0.74
CA GLU A 99 -22.54 -6.73 0.73
C GLU A 99 -23.99 -6.57 1.22
N LEU A 100 -24.76 -5.64 0.63
CA LEU A 100 -26.15 -5.37 0.96
C LEU A 100 -27.15 -6.25 0.20
N GLY A 101 -26.71 -6.99 -0.81
CA GLY A 101 -27.58 -7.80 -1.67
C GLY A 101 -28.45 -6.95 -2.59
N LEU A 102 -27.98 -5.77 -2.97
CA LEU A 102 -28.66 -4.87 -3.89
C LEU A 102 -28.23 -5.16 -5.34
N ASP A 103 -29.12 -4.88 -6.30
CA ASP A 103 -28.84 -5.06 -7.73
C ASP A 103 -29.28 -3.81 -8.50
N GLY A 104 -28.34 -2.89 -8.65
CA GLY A 104 -28.48 -1.71 -9.47
C GLY A 104 -29.16 -0.52 -8.81
N LYS A 105 -29.27 0.53 -9.64
CA LYS A 105 -29.63 1.87 -9.21
C LYS A 105 -30.98 1.98 -8.49
N GLU A 106 -32.02 1.31 -9.01
CA GLU A 106 -33.37 1.38 -8.46
C GLU A 106 -33.42 0.90 -7.00
N GLN A 107 -32.73 -0.20 -6.71
CA GLN A 107 -32.67 -0.73 -5.34
C GLN A 107 -31.80 0.13 -4.42
N ILE A 108 -30.78 0.79 -4.94
CA ILE A 108 -29.98 1.77 -4.17
C ILE A 108 -30.83 2.99 -3.79
N GLU A 109 -31.65 3.49 -4.73
CA GLU A 109 -32.56 4.62 -4.48
C GLU A 109 -33.62 4.26 -3.44
N GLU A 110 -34.16 3.03 -3.49
CA GLU A 110 -35.12 2.51 -2.50
C GLU A 110 -34.46 2.32 -1.11
N TYR A 111 -33.22 1.80 -1.05
CA TYR A 111 -32.43 1.68 0.16
C TYR A 111 -32.14 3.06 0.79
N GLY A 112 -31.93 4.07 -0.04
CA GLY A 112 -31.60 5.44 0.29
C GLY A 112 -30.15 5.79 0.00
N LEU A 113 -29.93 6.90 -0.69
CA LEU A 113 -28.59 7.33 -1.11
C LEU A 113 -27.66 7.64 0.04
N GLU A 114 -28.15 8.34 1.09
CA GLU A 114 -27.33 8.69 2.25
C GLU A 114 -26.83 7.45 3.02
N PRO A 115 -27.70 6.49 3.41
CA PRO A 115 -27.26 5.24 4.03
C PRO A 115 -26.28 4.44 3.15
N PHE A 116 -26.51 4.41 1.83
CA PHE A 116 -25.62 3.72 0.91
C PHE A 116 -24.23 4.37 0.85
N ILE A 117 -24.15 5.71 0.78
CA ILE A 117 -22.89 6.44 0.82
C ILE A 117 -22.13 6.20 2.12
N GLU A 118 -22.80 6.17 3.27
CA GLU A 118 -22.15 5.85 4.55
C GLU A 118 -21.59 4.42 4.55
N LYS A 119 -22.30 3.45 3.98
CA LYS A 119 -21.80 2.09 3.79
C LYS A 119 -20.57 2.04 2.86
N CYS A 120 -20.55 2.83 1.80
CA CYS A 120 -19.37 2.96 0.93
C CYS A 120 -18.14 3.48 1.71
N LYS A 121 -18.32 4.51 2.53
CA LYS A 121 -17.25 5.03 3.39
C LYS A 121 -16.75 3.98 4.40
N GLU A 122 -17.65 3.27 5.06
CA GLU A 122 -17.29 2.20 6.00
C GLU A 122 -16.49 1.09 5.31
N SER A 123 -16.93 0.67 4.11
CA SER A 123 -16.28 -0.39 3.33
C SER A 123 -14.82 -0.04 2.97
N VAL A 124 -14.59 1.20 2.55
CA VAL A 124 -13.23 1.68 2.23
C VAL A 124 -12.30 1.57 3.44
N TRP A 125 -12.74 1.99 4.62
CA TRP A 125 -11.92 1.94 5.83
C TRP A 125 -11.65 0.53 6.35
N LYS A 126 -12.57 -0.39 6.10
CA LYS A 126 -12.43 -1.82 6.42
C LYS A 126 -11.19 -2.45 5.77
N TYR A 127 -10.91 -2.13 4.52
CA TYR A 127 -9.80 -2.71 3.79
C TYR A 127 -8.47 -1.95 3.98
N LYS A 128 -8.51 -0.68 4.36
CA LYS A 128 -7.31 0.15 4.52
C LYS A 128 -6.26 -0.50 5.41
N GLY A 129 -6.65 -0.98 6.60
CA GLY A 129 -5.71 -1.60 7.54
C GLY A 129 -5.00 -2.83 6.97
N MET A 130 -5.72 -3.67 6.21
CA MET A 130 -5.13 -4.84 5.54
C MET A 130 -4.11 -4.43 4.47
N TRP A 131 -4.38 -3.36 3.73
CA TRP A 131 -3.48 -2.83 2.73
C TRP A 131 -2.23 -2.18 3.34
N GLU A 132 -2.36 -1.51 4.46
CA GLU A 132 -1.22 -0.94 5.20
C GLU A 132 -0.30 -2.06 5.74
N GLU A 133 -0.88 -3.09 6.36
CA GLU A 133 -0.12 -4.26 6.81
C GLU A 133 0.57 -4.98 5.65
N PHE A 134 -0.14 -5.20 4.55
CA PHE A 134 0.41 -5.80 3.33
C PHE A 134 1.57 -4.98 2.77
N SER A 135 1.42 -3.65 2.70
CA SER A 135 2.47 -2.75 2.21
C SER A 135 3.72 -2.83 3.08
N GLY A 136 3.55 -2.84 4.41
CA GLY A 136 4.66 -3.05 5.34
C GLY A 136 5.39 -4.37 5.10
N LYS A 137 4.65 -5.48 4.95
CA LYS A 137 5.23 -6.82 4.71
C LYS A 137 6.02 -6.94 3.40
N VAL A 138 5.63 -6.22 2.36
CA VAL A 138 6.40 -6.20 1.09
C VAL A 138 7.44 -5.10 1.05
N GLY A 139 7.57 -4.30 2.12
CA GLY A 139 8.56 -3.23 2.24
C GLY A 139 8.31 -2.03 1.32
N PHE A 140 7.04 -1.82 0.91
CA PHE A 140 6.64 -0.75 -0.02
C PHE A 140 6.54 0.61 0.67
#